data_313731e1dcae804e9f7797688b3dbc03
#
_entry.id   313731e1dcae804e9f7797688b3dbc03
#
_cell.length_a   1.000
_cell.length_b   1.000
_cell.length_c   1.000
_cell.angle_alpha   90.00
_cell.angle_beta   90.00
_cell.angle_gamma   90.00
#
_symmetry.space_group_name_H-M   'P 1'
#
loop_
_entity.id
_entity.type
_entity.pdbx_description
1 polymer ?
#
loop_
_entity_poly.entity_id
_entity_poly.type
_entity_poly.pdbx_seq_one_letter_code
_entity_poly.pdbx_strand_id
1 'polypeptide(L)'
;FTSENPISYCTFSDGVSAIVLKKAESSYGIIDTNYVTDSSYMEMDVIPASGFSEILRNEKRHDEDLKLGMDQGLDISFIPEIWSKQLENLFAKNKLTPEEISQYIFSQFSLYHIKSTIQKLHLSSEHYTYVGDKYGYTGECSPIFALYDAKKSRKIKTGDYIVLCGIGAGYTSAA
;
A
#
# COMPACT_ATOMS: atom_id res chain seq x y z
N PHE A 1 -13.66 6.21 11.61
CA PHE A 1 -13.74 4.78 11.96
C PHE A 1 -14.86 4.55 12.96
N THR A 2 -15.48 3.37 12.91
CA THR A 2 -16.42 2.94 13.93
C THR A 2 -15.66 2.68 15.23
N SER A 3 -16.30 2.99 16.37
CA SER A 3 -15.72 2.74 17.70
C SER A 3 -15.49 1.24 17.99
N GLU A 4 -16.07 0.37 17.18
CA GLU A 4 -15.99 -1.08 17.31
C GLU A 4 -14.69 -1.67 16.72
N ASN A 5 -13.90 -0.87 15.99
CA ASN A 5 -12.62 -1.33 15.42
C ASN A 5 -11.42 -0.57 16.04
N PRO A 6 -10.93 -0.99 17.21
CA PRO A 6 -9.83 -0.31 17.90
C PRO A 6 -8.51 -0.40 17.12
N ILE A 7 -8.29 -1.43 16.30
CA ILE A 7 -7.07 -1.59 15.50
C ILE A 7 -6.99 -0.49 14.46
N SER A 8 -8.06 -0.32 13.67
CA SER A 8 -8.12 0.75 12.66
C SER A 8 -8.03 2.13 13.29
N TYR A 9 -8.75 2.34 14.39
CA TYR A 9 -8.73 3.61 15.14
C TYR A 9 -7.32 4.00 15.62
N CYS A 10 -6.51 3.02 16.04
CA CYS A 10 -5.15 3.26 16.51
C CYS A 10 -4.10 3.29 15.39
N THR A 11 -4.39 2.72 14.23
CA THR A 11 -3.41 2.54 13.15
C THR A 11 -3.45 3.65 12.12
N PHE A 12 -4.66 4.08 11.76
CA PHE A 12 -4.84 5.09 10.70
C PHE A 12 -4.53 6.50 11.19
N SER A 13 -4.04 7.32 10.28
CA SER A 13 -3.84 8.75 10.49
C SER A 13 -4.14 9.51 9.21
N ASP A 14 -4.36 10.81 9.34
CA ASP A 14 -4.57 11.71 8.21
C ASP A 14 -3.22 12.12 7.59
N GLY A 15 -3.22 12.27 6.27
CA GLY A 15 -2.04 12.71 5.53
C GLY A 15 -2.39 13.23 4.16
N VAL A 16 -1.56 14.11 3.64
CA VAL A 16 -1.63 14.61 2.29
C VAL A 16 -0.26 14.55 1.64
N SER A 17 -0.21 14.13 0.39
CA SER A 17 1.02 14.10 -0.39
C SER A 17 0.76 14.60 -1.81
N ALA A 18 1.80 15.11 -2.46
CA ALA A 18 1.75 15.53 -3.84
C ALA A 18 3.06 15.16 -4.55
N ILE A 19 2.94 14.69 -5.78
CA ILE A 19 4.07 14.41 -6.66
C ILE A 19 3.92 15.24 -7.93
N VAL A 20 4.99 15.93 -8.32
CA VAL A 20 5.05 16.62 -9.59
C VAL A 20 5.75 15.74 -10.61
N LEU A 21 5.03 15.32 -11.64
CA LEU A 21 5.57 14.58 -12.76
C LEU A 21 5.87 15.53 -13.92
N LYS A 22 7.00 15.34 -14.58
CA LYS A 22 7.36 16.06 -15.80
C LYS A 22 7.90 15.10 -16.85
N LYS A 23 7.74 15.46 -18.12
CA LYS A 23 8.39 14.73 -19.21
C LYS A 23 9.92 14.82 -19.03
N ALA A 24 10.58 13.66 -19.06
CA ALA A 24 12.03 13.57 -19.05
C ALA A 24 12.55 13.27 -20.47
N GLU A 25 13.71 13.80 -20.82
CA GLU A 25 14.42 13.52 -22.08
C GLU A 25 15.35 12.31 -21.96
N SER A 26 15.37 11.68 -20.79
CA SER A 26 16.23 10.56 -20.43
C SER A 26 15.45 9.25 -20.32
N SER A 27 16.17 8.14 -20.22
CA SER A 27 15.62 6.79 -19.94
C SER A 27 15.06 6.60 -18.52
N TYR A 28 14.97 7.67 -17.74
CA TYR A 28 14.39 7.63 -16.39
C TYR A 28 12.86 7.74 -16.43
N GLY A 29 12.19 7.04 -15.56
CA GLY A 29 10.75 7.08 -15.43
C GLY A 29 10.16 5.75 -14.98
N ILE A 30 8.85 5.59 -15.17
CA ILE A 30 8.16 4.32 -14.94
C ILE A 30 8.60 3.34 -16.04
N ILE A 31 9.20 2.23 -15.65
CA ILE A 31 9.70 1.20 -16.56
C ILE A 31 8.57 0.25 -16.91
N ASP A 32 7.86 -0.23 -15.90
CA ASP A 32 6.80 -1.21 -16.05
C ASP A 32 5.83 -1.17 -14.88
N THR A 33 4.69 -1.83 -15.03
CA THR A 33 3.67 -1.94 -14.00
C THR A 33 3.03 -3.32 -14.04
N ASN A 34 2.60 -3.82 -12.87
CA ASN A 34 1.85 -5.07 -12.73
C ASN A 34 0.66 -4.84 -11.80
N TYR A 35 -0.51 -5.31 -12.21
CA TYR A 35 -1.76 -5.19 -11.45
C TYR A 35 -2.38 -6.56 -11.24
N VAL A 36 -2.91 -6.78 -10.03
CA VAL A 36 -3.75 -7.93 -9.69
C VAL A 36 -5.00 -7.43 -8.99
N THR A 37 -6.16 -7.83 -9.47
CA THR A 37 -7.44 -7.50 -8.87
C THR A 37 -8.21 -8.77 -8.53
N ASP A 38 -8.74 -8.84 -7.33
CA ASP A 38 -9.65 -9.88 -6.89
C ASP A 38 -10.86 -9.24 -6.20
N SER A 39 -12.00 -9.28 -6.87
CA SER A 39 -13.25 -8.67 -6.39
C SER A 39 -13.99 -9.50 -5.34
N SER A 40 -13.50 -10.70 -4.99
CA SER A 40 -14.08 -11.49 -3.91
C SER A 40 -13.96 -10.82 -2.54
N TYR A 41 -13.08 -9.83 -2.43
CA TYR A 41 -12.84 -9.02 -1.23
C TYR A 41 -13.52 -7.63 -1.28
N MET A 42 -14.54 -7.44 -2.11
CA MET A 42 -15.16 -6.12 -2.33
C MET A 42 -15.82 -5.50 -1.08
N GLU A 43 -16.12 -6.31 -0.07
CA GLU A 43 -16.70 -5.87 1.20
C GLU A 43 -15.66 -5.66 2.31
N MET A 44 -14.38 -5.79 1.98
CA MET A 44 -13.26 -5.67 2.91
C MET A 44 -13.25 -4.37 3.69
N ASP A 45 -13.39 -3.27 2.97
CA ASP A 45 -13.49 -1.92 3.52
C ASP A 45 -14.61 -1.18 2.80
N VAL A 46 -15.58 -0.69 3.54
CA VAL A 46 -16.76 -0.01 2.98
C VAL A 46 -16.87 1.39 3.57
N ILE A 47 -16.97 2.39 2.70
CA ILE A 47 -17.27 3.77 3.09
C ILE A 47 -18.52 4.21 2.30
N PRO A 48 -19.58 4.55 2.97
CA PRO A 48 -19.87 4.45 4.41
C PRO A 48 -20.09 2.99 4.86
N ALA A 49 -19.93 2.73 6.16
CA ALA A 49 -19.95 1.38 6.73
C ALA A 49 -21.20 0.54 6.37
N SER A 50 -22.35 1.18 6.23
CA SER A 50 -23.60 0.54 5.79
C SER A 50 -23.76 0.48 4.27
N GLY A 51 -22.82 1.04 3.48
CA GLY A 51 -22.92 1.22 2.04
C GLY A 51 -23.86 2.34 1.61
N PHE A 52 -23.59 2.93 0.45
CA PHE A 52 -24.39 4.06 -0.06
C PHE A 52 -25.86 3.70 -0.29
N SER A 53 -26.15 2.48 -0.73
CA SER A 53 -27.53 2.04 -0.99
C SER A 53 -28.39 2.05 0.28
N GLU A 54 -27.83 1.61 1.41
CA GLU A 54 -28.54 1.60 2.69
C GLU A 54 -28.71 3.01 3.25
N ILE A 55 -27.71 3.86 3.12
CA ILE A 55 -27.80 5.28 3.54
C ILE A 55 -28.90 6.02 2.75
N LEU A 56 -29.05 5.74 1.47
CA LEU A 56 -30.09 6.39 0.66
C LEU A 56 -31.49 5.86 0.95
N ARG A 57 -31.62 4.62 1.43
CA ARG A 57 -32.92 3.99 1.75
C ARG A 57 -33.40 4.24 3.17
N ASN A 58 -32.46 4.45 4.09
CA ASN A 58 -32.75 4.52 5.52
C ASN A 58 -32.91 5.99 5.95
N GLU A 59 -34.13 6.37 6.38
CA GLU A 59 -34.44 7.71 6.90
C GLU A 59 -33.81 7.96 8.29
N LYS A 60 -33.56 6.88 9.05
CA LYS A 60 -32.93 6.95 10.38
C LYS A 60 -31.46 6.52 10.26
N ARG A 61 -30.60 7.52 10.06
CA ARG A 61 -29.14 7.31 10.00
C ARG A 61 -28.52 7.49 11.38
N HIS A 62 -27.58 6.63 11.71
CA HIS A 62 -26.69 6.82 12.84
C HIS A 62 -25.33 7.36 12.36
N ASP A 63 -24.64 8.13 13.18
CA ASP A 63 -23.32 8.66 12.82
C ASP A 63 -22.30 7.55 12.48
N GLU A 64 -22.45 6.38 13.11
CA GLU A 64 -21.62 5.21 12.84
C GLU A 64 -21.79 4.67 11.40
N ASP A 65 -22.99 4.78 10.81
CA ASP A 65 -23.27 4.33 9.44
C ASP A 65 -22.47 5.12 8.39
N LEU A 66 -22.02 6.31 8.72
CA LEU A 66 -21.27 7.22 7.83
C LEU A 66 -19.75 7.01 7.92
N LYS A 67 -19.28 6.23 8.88
CA LYS A 67 -17.86 5.99 9.10
C LYS A 67 -17.35 4.88 8.20
N LEU A 68 -16.03 4.71 8.17
CA LEU A 68 -15.39 3.57 7.53
C LEU A 68 -15.70 2.30 8.31
N GLY A 69 -16.31 1.32 7.64
CA GLY A 69 -16.45 -0.04 8.11
C GLY A 69 -15.33 -0.92 7.59
N MET A 70 -14.75 -1.74 8.45
CA MET A 70 -13.81 -2.79 8.09
C MET A 70 -14.31 -4.13 8.59
N ASP A 71 -14.23 -5.16 7.76
CA ASP A 71 -14.49 -6.53 8.20
C ASP A 71 -13.37 -6.98 9.17
N GLN A 72 -13.75 -7.18 10.44
CA GLN A 72 -12.80 -7.61 11.48
C GLN A 72 -12.38 -9.07 11.36
N GLY A 73 -13.12 -9.87 10.59
CA GLY A 73 -12.83 -11.29 10.34
C GLY A 73 -11.95 -11.52 9.12
N LEU A 74 -11.57 -10.48 8.41
CA LEU A 74 -10.84 -10.61 7.17
C LEU A 74 -9.40 -11.10 7.39
N ASP A 75 -9.09 -12.24 6.79
CA ASP A 75 -7.72 -12.72 6.71
C ASP A 75 -6.97 -12.03 5.57
N ILE A 76 -6.01 -11.21 5.92
CA ILE A 76 -5.11 -10.52 4.99
C ILE A 76 -3.72 -11.15 4.93
N SER A 77 -3.54 -12.34 5.47
CA SER A 77 -2.26 -13.06 5.49
C SER A 77 -1.73 -13.42 4.09
N PHE A 78 -2.58 -13.36 3.08
CA PHE A 78 -2.26 -13.60 1.68
C PHE A 78 -1.43 -12.47 1.02
N ILE A 79 -1.42 -11.28 1.59
CA ILE A 79 -0.79 -10.08 0.97
C ILE A 79 0.70 -10.26 0.65
N PRO A 80 1.54 -10.82 1.53
CA PRO A 80 2.94 -11.07 1.19
C PRO A 80 3.15 -12.00 0.00
N GLU A 81 2.24 -12.96 -0.21
CA GLU A 81 2.29 -13.86 -1.35
C GLU A 81 1.98 -13.12 -2.66
N ILE A 82 0.95 -12.28 -2.64
CA ILE A 82 0.57 -11.48 -3.81
C ILE A 82 1.68 -10.50 -4.17
N TRP A 83 2.19 -9.77 -3.20
CA TRP A 83 3.26 -8.81 -3.42
C TRP A 83 4.53 -9.47 -3.96
N SER A 84 4.99 -10.58 -3.34
CA SER A 84 6.17 -11.27 -3.83
C SER A 84 5.99 -11.78 -5.26
N LYS A 85 4.86 -12.39 -5.57
CA LYS A 85 4.57 -12.90 -6.91
C LYS A 85 4.46 -11.79 -7.97
N GLN A 86 3.85 -10.65 -7.63
CA GLN A 86 3.82 -9.49 -8.52
C GLN A 86 5.22 -8.97 -8.82
N LEU A 87 6.08 -8.89 -7.80
CA LEU A 87 7.46 -8.42 -7.93
C LEU A 87 8.29 -9.41 -8.74
N GLU A 88 8.18 -10.70 -8.49
CA GLU A 88 8.84 -11.74 -9.29
C GLU A 88 8.46 -11.65 -10.78
N ASN A 89 7.17 -11.41 -11.08
CA ASN A 89 6.72 -11.22 -12.45
C ASN A 89 7.33 -9.96 -13.10
N LEU A 90 7.42 -8.84 -12.36
CA LEU A 90 8.07 -7.62 -12.84
C LEU A 90 9.56 -7.86 -13.12
N PHE A 91 10.26 -8.55 -12.21
CA PHE A 91 11.66 -8.83 -12.36
C PHE A 91 11.92 -9.73 -13.57
N ALA A 92 11.17 -10.82 -13.70
CA ALA A 92 11.29 -11.73 -14.84
C ALA A 92 11.06 -11.01 -16.18
N LYS A 93 10.04 -10.15 -16.26
CA LYS A 93 9.69 -9.39 -17.46
C LYS A 93 10.78 -8.38 -17.84
N ASN A 94 11.39 -7.73 -16.88
CA ASN A 94 12.37 -6.68 -17.06
C ASN A 94 13.82 -7.17 -16.97
N LYS A 95 14.03 -8.48 -16.74
CA LYS A 95 15.36 -9.10 -16.57
C LYS A 95 16.15 -8.48 -15.42
N LEU A 96 15.47 -8.13 -14.35
CA LEU A 96 16.04 -7.61 -13.11
C LEU A 96 16.08 -8.72 -12.07
N THR A 97 16.95 -8.55 -11.08
CA THR A 97 16.95 -9.36 -9.85
C THR A 97 16.45 -8.55 -8.66
N PRO A 98 15.94 -9.18 -7.60
CA PRO A 98 15.51 -8.46 -6.40
C PRO A 98 16.58 -7.56 -5.81
N GLU A 99 17.83 -7.94 -5.85
CA GLU A 99 18.99 -7.23 -5.29
C GLU A 99 19.33 -5.94 -6.06
N GLU A 100 18.93 -5.83 -7.33
CA GLU A 100 19.14 -4.64 -8.14
C GLU A 100 18.19 -3.50 -7.76
N ILE A 101 17.15 -3.79 -6.98
CA ILE A 101 16.22 -2.80 -6.48
C ILE A 101 16.75 -2.18 -5.19
N SER A 102 17.09 -0.91 -5.24
CA SER A 102 17.63 -0.18 -4.08
C SER A 102 16.62 -0.01 -2.96
N GLN A 103 15.35 0.24 -3.28
CA GLN A 103 14.30 0.39 -2.30
C GLN A 103 12.94 -0.13 -2.79
N TYR A 104 12.31 -0.86 -1.92
CA TYR A 104 10.92 -1.30 -2.03
C TYR A 104 10.05 -0.39 -1.15
N ILE A 105 9.17 0.36 -1.77
CA ILE A 105 8.27 1.31 -1.11
C ILE A 105 6.87 0.72 -1.13
N PHE A 106 6.48 0.13 -0.02
CA PHE A 106 5.17 -0.50 0.12
C PHE A 106 4.13 0.46 0.70
N SER A 107 2.84 0.13 0.54
CA SER A 107 1.79 0.64 1.41
C SER A 107 2.11 0.32 2.87
N GLN A 108 1.94 1.29 3.77
CA GLN A 108 2.52 1.28 5.12
C GLN A 108 1.57 0.74 6.20
N PHE A 109 0.48 0.07 5.84
CA PHE A 109 -0.53 -0.38 6.81
C PHE A 109 -0.01 -1.47 7.77
N SER A 110 1.01 -2.25 7.39
CA SER A 110 1.52 -3.34 8.21
C SER A 110 3.01 -3.61 7.97
N LEU A 111 3.82 -3.36 8.99
CA LEU A 111 5.24 -3.72 8.98
C LEU A 111 5.45 -5.24 8.85
N TYR A 112 4.53 -6.04 9.40
CA TYR A 112 4.60 -7.50 9.30
C TYR A 112 4.53 -7.96 7.84
N HIS A 113 3.57 -7.45 7.05
CA HIS A 113 3.42 -7.82 5.64
C HIS A 113 4.62 -7.37 4.80
N ILE A 114 5.15 -6.17 5.07
CA ILE A 114 6.37 -5.68 4.41
C ILE A 114 7.54 -6.61 4.69
N LYS A 115 7.82 -6.91 5.96
CA LYS A 115 8.91 -7.80 6.35
C LYS A 115 8.75 -9.20 5.74
N SER A 116 7.55 -9.75 5.77
CA SER A 116 7.26 -11.07 5.21
C SER A 116 7.50 -11.11 3.70
N THR A 117 7.13 -10.05 2.96
CA THR A 117 7.40 -9.93 1.52
C THR A 117 8.90 -9.86 1.25
N ILE A 118 9.62 -9.00 1.94
CA ILE A 118 11.07 -8.83 1.80
C ILE A 118 11.81 -10.15 2.12
N GLN A 119 11.35 -10.87 3.14
CA GLN A 119 11.91 -12.18 3.49
C GLN A 119 11.67 -13.23 2.40
N LYS A 120 10.49 -13.24 1.77
CA LYS A 120 10.19 -14.12 0.63
C LYS A 120 11.08 -13.84 -0.57
N LEU A 121 11.47 -12.60 -0.78
CA LEU A 121 12.43 -12.19 -1.81
C LEU A 121 13.90 -12.42 -1.40
N HIS A 122 14.15 -13.01 -0.23
CA HIS A 122 15.50 -13.26 0.32
C HIS A 122 16.35 -11.99 0.53
N LEU A 123 15.69 -10.85 0.78
CA LEU A 123 16.33 -9.56 0.97
C LEU A 123 16.45 -9.16 2.45
N SER A 124 17.39 -8.26 2.73
CA SER A 124 17.58 -7.67 4.05
C SER A 124 16.68 -6.48 4.31
N SER A 125 16.63 -6.03 5.57
CA SER A 125 15.85 -4.86 5.98
C SER A 125 16.34 -3.52 5.38
N GLU A 126 17.49 -3.49 4.74
CA GLU A 126 18.02 -2.30 4.09
C GLU A 126 17.26 -1.93 2.82
N HIS A 127 16.62 -2.93 2.19
CA HIS A 127 15.91 -2.77 0.93
C HIS A 127 14.50 -2.15 1.06
N TYR A 128 14.01 -1.89 2.26
CA TYR A 128 12.72 -1.20 2.42
C TYR A 128 12.79 -0.02 3.38
N THR A 129 11.81 0.85 3.29
CA THR A 129 11.60 1.95 4.22
C THR A 129 10.21 1.84 4.82
N TYR A 130 10.13 1.85 6.15
CA TYR A 130 8.89 1.87 6.90
C TYR A 130 8.79 3.19 7.67
N VAL A 131 7.61 3.79 7.65
CA VAL A 131 7.32 5.08 8.28
C VAL A 131 6.00 5.08 9.07
N GLY A 132 5.36 3.93 9.19
CA GLY A 132 4.12 3.79 9.93
C GLY A 132 4.27 4.03 11.43
N ASP A 133 5.44 3.81 11.98
CA ASP A 133 5.81 4.15 13.37
C ASP A 133 5.93 5.66 13.61
N LYS A 134 6.12 6.43 12.54
CA LYS A 134 6.35 7.87 12.59
C LYS A 134 5.09 8.67 12.23
N TYR A 135 4.34 8.21 11.23
CA TYR A 135 3.22 8.95 10.66
C TYR A 135 1.87 8.24 10.82
N GLY A 136 1.85 7.01 11.32
CA GLY A 136 0.69 6.13 11.22
C GLY A 136 0.46 5.66 9.78
N TYR A 137 -0.66 5.01 9.54
CA TYR A 137 -1.08 4.63 8.19
C TYR A 137 -1.94 5.74 7.58
N THR A 138 -1.37 6.51 6.67
CA THR A 138 -2.02 7.64 5.99
C THR A 138 -2.68 7.23 4.66
N GLY A 139 -3.11 5.98 4.55
CA GLY A 139 -3.76 5.47 3.35
C GLY A 139 -2.83 5.54 2.13
N GLU A 140 -3.36 6.03 1.02
CA GLU A 140 -2.65 6.15 -0.26
C GLU A 140 -1.46 7.12 -0.24
N CYS A 141 -1.41 8.05 0.73
CA CYS A 141 -0.27 8.94 0.92
C CYS A 141 0.94 8.20 1.52
N SER A 142 0.72 7.07 2.17
CA SER A 142 1.74 6.38 2.95
C SER A 142 2.97 5.91 2.13
N PRO A 143 2.85 5.40 0.91
CA PRO A 143 4.02 5.09 0.08
C PRO A 143 4.82 6.35 -0.28
N ILE A 144 4.15 7.48 -0.47
CA ILE A 144 4.84 8.75 -0.81
C ILE A 144 5.63 9.27 0.37
N PHE A 145 5.12 9.12 1.59
CA PHE A 145 5.88 9.44 2.80
C PHE A 145 7.11 8.53 2.96
N ALA A 146 6.97 7.23 2.70
CA ALA A 146 8.09 6.30 2.72
C ALA A 146 9.14 6.63 1.64
N LEU A 147 8.70 6.97 0.43
CA LEU A 147 9.58 7.41 -0.65
C LEU A 147 10.35 8.70 -0.28
N TYR A 148 9.65 9.67 0.33
CA TYR A 148 10.26 10.90 0.80
C TYR A 148 11.33 10.62 1.86
N ASP A 149 11.03 9.81 2.86
CA ASP A 149 11.98 9.45 3.93
C ASP A 149 13.18 8.64 3.40
N ALA A 150 12.95 7.70 2.47
CA ALA A 150 14.02 6.95 1.80
C ALA A 150 14.98 7.89 1.05
N LYS A 151 14.43 8.85 0.32
CA LYS A 151 15.23 9.87 -0.39
C LYS A 151 15.98 10.77 0.59
N LYS A 152 15.32 11.27 1.63
CA LYS A 152 15.91 12.12 2.67
C LYS A 152 17.04 11.41 3.41
N SER A 153 16.89 10.12 3.66
CA SER A 153 17.91 9.27 4.31
C SER A 153 19.00 8.78 3.37
N ARG A 154 19.02 9.24 2.12
CA ARG A 154 20.01 8.88 1.08
C ARG A 154 20.03 7.38 0.75
N LYS A 155 18.95 6.66 0.99
CA LYS A 155 18.78 5.26 0.58
C LYS A 155 18.52 5.13 -0.92
N ILE A 156 18.11 6.22 -1.58
CA ILE A 156 17.83 6.29 -3.02
C ILE A 156 18.75 7.32 -3.66
N LYS A 157 19.42 6.94 -4.73
CA LYS A 157 20.30 7.79 -5.56
C LYS A 157 19.76 7.89 -6.97
N THR A 158 20.27 8.85 -7.72
CA THR A 158 19.95 8.99 -9.16
C THR A 158 20.46 7.75 -9.92
N GLY A 159 19.60 7.14 -10.70
CA GLY A 159 19.91 5.94 -11.46
C GLY A 159 19.50 4.63 -10.78
N ASP A 160 19.08 4.68 -9.50
CA ASP A 160 18.60 3.49 -8.80
C ASP A 160 17.26 3.01 -9.35
N TYR A 161 17.07 1.71 -9.37
CA TYR A 161 15.77 1.10 -9.51
C TYR A 161 15.06 1.11 -8.16
N ILE A 162 13.79 1.53 -8.16
CA ILE A 162 12.91 1.47 -7.01
C ILE A 162 11.59 0.81 -7.42
N VAL A 163 10.94 0.16 -6.47
CA VAL A 163 9.60 -0.39 -6.64
C VAL A 163 8.63 0.34 -5.72
N LEU A 164 7.50 0.75 -6.27
CA LEU A 164 6.35 1.20 -5.48
C LEU A 164 5.33 0.06 -5.50
N CYS A 165 4.91 -0.41 -4.34
CA CYS A 165 3.98 -1.53 -4.22
C CYS A 165 2.84 -1.17 -3.27
N GLY A 166 1.64 -1.10 -3.80
CA GLY A 166 0.44 -0.73 -3.07
C GLY A 166 -0.65 -1.77 -3.16
N ILE A 167 -1.59 -1.69 -2.23
CA ILE A 167 -2.82 -2.47 -2.26
C ILE A 167 -3.97 -1.57 -1.82
N GLY A 168 -5.05 -1.58 -2.57
CA GLY A 168 -6.32 -0.96 -2.24
C GLY A 168 -7.33 -2.01 -1.82
N ALA A 169 -8.22 -1.65 -0.91
CA ALA A 169 -9.28 -2.54 -0.44
C ALA A 169 -10.19 -2.99 -1.59
N GLY A 170 -10.64 -4.23 -1.49
CA GLY A 170 -11.61 -4.75 -2.45
C GLY A 170 -11.24 -6.00 -3.25
N TYR A 171 -10.01 -6.31 -3.61
CA TYR A 171 -8.77 -5.53 -3.61
C TYR A 171 -8.18 -5.36 -5.00
N THR A 172 -7.34 -4.35 -5.17
CA THR A 172 -6.42 -4.24 -6.29
C THR A 172 -5.02 -3.97 -5.74
N SER A 173 -4.06 -4.81 -6.13
CA SER A 173 -2.64 -4.62 -5.83
C SER A 173 -1.91 -4.16 -7.09
N ALA A 174 -0.99 -3.21 -6.93
CA ALA A 174 -0.17 -2.65 -7.99
C ALA A 174 1.30 -2.63 -7.57
N ALA A 175 2.18 -2.94 -8.49
CA ALA A 175 3.62 -2.80 -8.33
C ALA A 175 4.26 -2.31 -9.64
#